data_7bdea9962df94e8e72c86965ffa55de0
#
_entry.id   7bdea9962df94e8e72c86965ffa55de0
#
_cell.length_a   1.000
_cell.length_b   1.000
_cell.length_c   1.000
_cell.angle_alpha   90.00
_cell.angle_beta   90.00
_cell.angle_gamma   90.00
#
_symmetry.space_group_name_H-M   'P 1'
#
loop_
_entity.id
_entity.type
_entity.pdbx_description
1 polymer ?
#
loop_
_entity_poly.entity_id
_entity_poly.type
_entity_poly.pdbx_seq_one_letter_code
_entity_poly.pdbx_strand_id
1 'polypeptide(L)'
;MRVLVPCNSRQPRPTVASGIPLLPMTTIDPARHLALDGTRNVRDVGGYPARDGRRTRWRTLLRSDELTRIPEATRVALEDLGLRQVIDLRWPEELVTAPNAFRRSGVIRYTSIPLLADDPTPHSGLAGMYRHVLDARGTQLVDVVRALLVDDGLPAIIGCAAGKDRTGVTVALLLDLVGVPRDVIIDDYALSARYFASPVAHIELDDWRSGSLVVDSPPEFMASALTHLDERHGGSRRLLHKHGVTDGELDRLVELLTEPDPAA
;
A
#
# COMPACT_ATOMS: atom_id res chain seq x y z
N MET A 1 33.25 -7.91 -52.86
CA MET A 1 32.36 -6.76 -52.93
C MET A 1 31.08 -7.11 -52.13
N ARG A 2 31.01 -6.75 -50.88
CA ARG A 2 29.84 -6.97 -50.03
C ARG A 2 29.10 -5.67 -49.90
N VAL A 3 27.87 -5.62 -50.38
CA VAL A 3 26.97 -4.50 -50.29
C VAL A 3 26.33 -4.48 -48.91
N LEU A 4 26.57 -3.42 -48.15
CA LEU A 4 25.89 -3.13 -46.89
C LEU A 4 24.53 -2.46 -47.17
N VAL A 5 23.46 -3.07 -46.77
CA VAL A 5 22.11 -2.48 -46.80
C VAL A 5 21.87 -1.81 -45.43
N PRO A 6 21.51 -0.53 -45.36
CA PRO A 6 21.19 0.11 -44.09
C PRO A 6 19.77 -0.29 -43.66
N CYS A 7 19.65 -0.89 -42.48
CA CYS A 7 18.39 -1.14 -41.81
C CYS A 7 17.93 0.15 -41.12
N ASN A 8 16.99 0.84 -41.74
CA ASN A 8 16.34 2.02 -41.17
C ASN A 8 14.85 1.72 -41.00
N SER A 9 14.46 1.17 -39.84
CA SER A 9 13.06 1.03 -39.45
C SER A 9 12.87 1.64 -38.06
N ARG A 10 12.69 2.97 -38.00
CA ARG A 10 12.07 3.60 -36.83
C ARG A 10 10.59 3.24 -36.82
N GLN A 11 10.20 2.29 -35.99
CA GLN A 11 8.79 2.10 -35.67
C GLN A 11 8.30 3.31 -34.84
N PRO A 12 7.10 3.86 -35.15
CA PRO A 12 6.53 4.93 -34.34
C PRO A 12 6.18 4.37 -32.95
N ARG A 13 6.60 5.07 -31.91
CA ARG A 13 6.17 4.79 -30.53
C ARG A 13 4.65 5.00 -30.45
N PRO A 14 3.89 4.11 -29.78
CA PRO A 14 2.49 4.35 -29.56
C PRO A 14 2.32 5.59 -28.67
N THR A 15 1.63 6.58 -29.18
CA THR A 15 1.15 7.75 -28.43
C THR A 15 -0.02 7.28 -27.56
N VAL A 16 0.19 7.15 -26.27
CA VAL A 16 -0.90 6.94 -25.30
C VAL A 16 -1.57 8.29 -25.10
N ALA A 17 -2.82 8.39 -25.51
CA ALA A 17 -3.66 9.54 -25.20
C ALA A 17 -4.02 9.48 -23.71
N SER A 18 -3.21 10.15 -22.88
CA SER A 18 -3.48 10.35 -21.46
C SER A 18 -4.30 11.63 -21.27
N GLY A 19 -5.59 11.45 -21.09
CA GLY A 19 -6.56 12.52 -20.83
C GLY A 19 -7.02 12.64 -19.38
N ILE A 20 -6.23 12.20 -18.39
CA ILE A 20 -6.49 12.49 -16.97
C ILE A 20 -5.51 13.60 -16.57
N PRO A 21 -6.01 14.81 -16.24
CA PRO A 21 -5.12 15.85 -15.71
C PRO A 21 -4.60 15.35 -14.36
N LEU A 22 -3.30 15.15 -14.25
CA LEU A 22 -2.64 15.03 -12.96
C LEU A 22 -2.92 16.35 -12.22
N LEU A 23 -3.75 16.30 -11.20
CA LEU A 23 -3.90 17.43 -10.29
C LEU A 23 -2.52 17.76 -9.73
N PRO A 24 -2.19 19.05 -9.56
CA PRO A 24 -0.91 19.42 -8.98
C PRO A 24 -0.80 18.76 -7.62
N MET A 25 0.22 17.94 -7.40
CA MET A 25 0.52 17.19 -6.16
C MET A 25 0.83 18.12 -4.97
N THR A 26 0.21 19.28 -4.92
CA THR A 26 0.40 20.31 -3.90
C THR A 26 -0.39 20.06 -2.61
N THR A 27 -1.19 19.01 -2.56
CA THR A 27 -2.10 18.72 -1.43
C THR A 27 -1.59 17.66 -0.46
N ILE A 28 -0.46 17.01 -0.74
CA ILE A 28 0.05 15.98 0.19
C ILE A 28 1.06 16.61 1.15
N ASP A 29 0.68 16.62 2.43
CA ASP A 29 1.52 17.14 3.52
C ASP A 29 2.88 16.41 3.58
N PRO A 30 4.01 17.15 3.43
CA PRO A 30 5.34 16.56 3.53
C PRO A 30 5.63 15.89 4.88
N ALA A 31 4.97 16.33 5.96
CA ALA A 31 5.09 15.76 7.29
C ALA A 31 4.59 14.30 7.38
N ARG A 32 3.91 13.83 6.34
CA ARG A 32 3.43 12.45 6.22
C ARG A 32 4.58 11.45 6.10
N HIS A 33 5.62 11.78 5.36
CA HIS A 33 6.77 10.90 5.16
C HIS A 33 7.64 10.85 6.42
N LEU A 34 7.84 9.65 6.95
CA LEU A 34 8.72 9.40 8.05
C LEU A 34 10.08 8.95 7.49
N ALA A 35 11.01 9.88 7.39
CA ALA A 35 12.36 9.64 6.90
C ALA A 35 13.16 8.88 7.97
N LEU A 36 12.96 7.58 8.06
CA LEU A 36 13.59 6.68 9.03
C LEU A 36 14.69 5.87 8.35
N ASP A 37 15.88 5.81 8.99
CA ASP A 37 17.00 5.05 8.47
C ASP A 37 16.66 3.58 8.25
N GLY A 38 17.12 3.02 7.14
CA GLY A 38 16.84 1.63 6.75
C GLY A 38 15.44 1.43 6.13
N THR A 39 14.67 2.50 5.92
CA THR A 39 13.38 2.49 5.24
C THR A 39 13.33 3.54 4.13
N ARG A 40 12.34 3.45 3.25
CA ARG A 40 12.17 4.40 2.13
C ARG A 40 10.74 4.91 2.02
N ASN A 41 9.77 4.03 2.22
CA ASN A 41 8.38 4.27 1.89
C ASN A 41 7.47 4.32 3.14
N VAL A 42 8.07 4.60 4.30
CA VAL A 42 7.31 4.73 5.56
C VAL A 42 6.57 6.06 5.59
N ARG A 43 5.28 6.01 5.74
CA ARG A 43 4.44 7.20 5.87
C ARG A 43 3.14 6.97 6.62
N ASP A 44 2.62 8.06 7.14
CA ASP A 44 1.32 8.16 7.78
C ASP A 44 0.21 8.33 6.74
N VAL A 45 -0.91 7.65 6.89
CA VAL A 45 -2.11 7.85 6.05
C VAL A 45 -3.18 8.71 6.77
N GLY A 46 -2.81 9.38 7.86
CA GLY A 46 -3.65 10.32 8.58
C GLY A 46 -3.86 11.65 7.84
N GLY A 47 -4.84 12.46 8.25
CA GLY A 47 -5.10 13.80 7.71
C GLY A 47 -5.74 13.86 6.32
N TYR A 48 -6.09 12.74 5.70
CA TYR A 48 -6.88 12.74 4.47
C TYR A 48 -8.35 13.04 4.78
N PRO A 49 -9.03 13.86 3.94
CA PRO A 49 -10.46 14.06 4.09
C PRO A 49 -11.18 12.72 3.98
N ALA A 50 -12.20 12.54 4.80
CA ALA A 50 -13.04 11.35 4.81
C ALA A 50 -14.51 11.75 4.76
N ARG A 51 -15.44 10.77 4.69
CA ARG A 51 -16.86 11.11 4.64
C ARG A 51 -17.34 11.83 5.91
N ASP A 52 -18.47 12.50 5.81
CA ASP A 52 -19.22 13.09 6.93
C ASP A 52 -18.41 14.13 7.73
N GLY A 53 -17.61 14.97 7.04
CA GLY A 53 -16.80 16.01 7.69
C GLY A 53 -15.73 15.44 8.62
N ARG A 54 -15.27 14.22 8.34
CA ARG A 54 -14.18 13.58 9.07
C ARG A 54 -12.89 13.61 8.26
N ARG A 55 -11.79 13.25 8.92
CA ARG A 55 -10.50 12.99 8.30
C ARG A 55 -9.90 11.73 8.87
N THR A 56 -8.98 11.10 8.14
CA THR A 56 -8.18 10.00 8.69
C THR A 56 -7.33 10.51 9.85
N ARG A 57 -7.29 9.73 10.93
CA ARG A 57 -6.57 10.08 12.16
C ARG A 57 -5.08 9.96 11.97
N TRP A 58 -4.33 11.00 12.32
CA TRP A 58 -2.87 10.97 12.33
C TRP A 58 -2.32 9.95 13.32
N ARG A 59 -1.15 9.40 13.02
CA ARG A 59 -0.40 8.43 13.86
C ARG A 59 -1.24 7.23 14.29
N THR A 60 -2.16 6.80 13.43
CA THR A 60 -3.03 5.67 13.70
C THR A 60 -2.77 4.53 12.72
N LEU A 61 -2.72 4.84 11.43
CA LEU A 61 -2.35 3.87 10.41
C LEU A 61 -1.17 4.39 9.59
N LEU A 62 -0.12 3.60 9.56
CA LEU A 62 1.09 3.84 8.78
C LEU A 62 1.18 2.79 7.68
N ARG A 63 1.88 3.13 6.61
CA ARG A 63 2.28 2.15 5.60
C ARG A 63 3.80 2.17 5.40
N SER A 64 4.38 1.02 5.00
CA SER A 64 5.83 0.89 4.87
C SER A 64 6.26 -0.07 3.77
N ASP A 65 7.49 0.07 3.35
CA ASP A 65 8.31 -0.98 2.78
C ASP A 65 8.73 -1.99 3.87
N GLU A 66 9.59 -2.95 3.53
CA GLU A 66 10.00 -3.99 4.48
C GLU A 66 10.81 -3.41 5.66
N LEU A 67 10.46 -3.85 6.86
CA LEU A 67 11.15 -3.49 8.09
C LEU A 67 12.13 -4.61 8.51
N THR A 68 13.10 -4.91 7.67
CA THR A 68 14.02 -6.04 7.88
C THR A 68 15.37 -5.62 8.44
N ARG A 69 16.00 -4.65 7.83
CA ARG A 69 17.35 -4.17 8.19
C ARG A 69 17.31 -2.75 8.73
N ILE A 70 16.34 -2.49 9.61
CA ILE A 70 16.24 -1.18 10.26
C ILE A 70 17.22 -1.09 11.43
N PRO A 71 17.93 0.06 11.60
CA PRO A 71 18.74 0.31 12.78
C PRO A 71 17.92 0.33 14.06
N GLU A 72 18.59 0.13 15.19
CA GLU A 72 17.95 0.21 16.51
C GLU A 72 17.27 1.57 16.74
N ALA A 73 17.91 2.67 16.31
CA ALA A 73 17.33 4.01 16.42
C ALA A 73 15.98 4.13 15.69
N THR A 74 15.83 3.51 14.50
CA THR A 74 14.57 3.46 13.78
C THR A 74 13.54 2.61 14.51
N ARG A 75 13.94 1.49 15.09
CA ARG A 75 13.06 0.64 15.90
C ARG A 75 12.50 1.43 17.09
N VAL A 76 13.40 2.10 17.84
CA VAL A 76 13.02 2.95 18.97
C VAL A 76 12.11 4.10 18.53
N ALA A 77 12.42 4.77 17.42
CA ALA A 77 11.57 5.85 16.91
C ALA A 77 10.14 5.40 16.57
N LEU A 78 9.97 4.19 16.04
CA LEU A 78 8.64 3.59 15.79
C LEU A 78 7.93 3.23 17.11
N GLU A 79 8.65 2.75 18.11
CA GLU A 79 8.12 2.48 19.45
C GLU A 79 7.67 3.79 20.14
N ASP A 80 8.47 4.84 20.04
CA ASP A 80 8.19 6.18 20.62
C ASP A 80 7.00 6.87 19.92
N LEU A 81 6.74 6.55 18.63
CA LEU A 81 5.51 6.95 17.94
C LEU A 81 4.26 6.29 18.52
N GLY A 82 4.44 5.33 19.41
CA GLY A 82 3.36 4.57 20.03
C GLY A 82 2.90 3.38 19.18
N LEU A 83 3.71 2.93 18.19
CA LEU A 83 3.37 1.77 17.36
C LEU A 83 3.05 0.55 18.24
N ARG A 84 1.94 -0.11 17.95
CA ARG A 84 1.46 -1.31 18.67
C ARG A 84 1.55 -2.57 17.83
N GLN A 85 1.46 -2.42 16.49
CA GLN A 85 1.39 -3.57 15.61
C GLN A 85 2.08 -3.34 14.28
N VAL A 86 2.75 -4.39 13.80
CA VAL A 86 3.25 -4.52 12.43
C VAL A 86 2.45 -5.62 11.74
N ILE A 87 1.80 -5.29 10.61
CA ILE A 87 1.11 -6.22 9.73
C ILE A 87 1.97 -6.39 8.47
N ASP A 88 2.54 -7.58 8.29
CA ASP A 88 3.45 -7.90 7.21
C ASP A 88 2.74 -8.73 6.14
N LEU A 89 2.59 -8.16 4.94
CA LEU A 89 1.88 -8.77 3.82
C LEU A 89 2.79 -9.61 2.90
N ARG A 90 4.05 -9.80 3.30
CA ARG A 90 5.03 -10.56 2.53
C ARG A 90 4.78 -12.06 2.61
N TRP A 91 5.32 -12.76 1.64
CA TRP A 91 5.25 -14.21 1.57
C TRP A 91 6.15 -14.88 2.61
N PRO A 92 5.85 -16.13 2.96
CA PRO A 92 6.70 -16.90 3.87
C PRO A 92 8.16 -16.99 3.41
N GLU A 93 8.40 -17.14 2.10
CA GLU A 93 9.74 -17.24 1.51
C GLU A 93 10.53 -15.93 1.66
N GLU A 94 9.87 -14.77 1.48
CA GLU A 94 10.48 -13.45 1.72
C GLU A 94 10.87 -13.32 3.21
N LEU A 95 10.06 -13.85 4.12
CA LEU A 95 10.30 -13.76 5.57
C LEU A 95 11.39 -14.70 6.07
N VAL A 96 11.68 -15.78 5.33
CA VAL A 96 12.81 -16.69 5.64
C VAL A 96 14.13 -16.00 5.32
N THR A 97 14.22 -15.34 4.17
CA THR A 97 15.45 -14.67 3.73
C THR A 97 15.66 -13.30 4.36
N ALA A 98 14.58 -12.61 4.64
CA ALA A 98 14.57 -11.24 5.15
C ALA A 98 13.54 -11.09 6.30
N PRO A 99 13.80 -11.63 7.50
CA PRO A 99 12.87 -11.61 8.61
C PRO A 99 12.59 -10.17 9.08
N ASN A 100 11.34 -9.89 9.46
CA ASN A 100 10.97 -8.58 9.99
C ASN A 100 11.65 -8.32 11.35
N ALA A 101 12.13 -7.10 11.57
CA ALA A 101 12.81 -6.71 12.80
C ALA A 101 11.93 -6.82 14.06
N PHE A 102 10.61 -6.73 13.90
CA PHE A 102 9.63 -6.84 14.98
C PHE A 102 9.11 -8.25 15.22
N ARG A 103 9.52 -9.25 14.43
CA ARG A 103 9.03 -10.63 14.55
C ARG A 103 9.19 -11.23 15.96
N ARG A 104 10.17 -10.77 16.72
CA ARG A 104 10.46 -11.21 18.09
C ARG A 104 10.34 -10.09 19.11
N SER A 105 9.64 -9.01 18.78
CA SER A 105 9.41 -7.92 19.73
C SER A 105 8.52 -8.41 20.87
N GLY A 106 8.88 -8.04 22.10
CA GLY A 106 8.01 -8.23 23.27
C GLY A 106 7.04 -7.06 23.48
N VAL A 107 7.15 -5.99 22.70
CA VAL A 107 6.39 -4.74 22.87
C VAL A 107 5.42 -4.54 21.71
N ILE A 108 5.88 -4.71 20.47
CA ILE A 108 5.08 -4.53 19.26
C ILE A 108 4.59 -5.89 18.78
N ARG A 109 3.29 -6.01 18.58
CA ARG A 109 2.68 -7.20 17.97
C ARG A 109 3.13 -7.33 16.52
N TYR A 110 3.57 -8.52 16.15
CA TYR A 110 3.87 -8.84 14.77
C TYR A 110 2.84 -9.81 14.22
N THR A 111 2.17 -9.44 13.14
CA THR A 111 1.16 -10.25 12.46
C THR A 111 1.57 -10.44 11.00
N SER A 112 1.77 -11.70 10.58
CA SER A 112 2.04 -12.04 9.18
C SER A 112 0.74 -12.43 8.51
N ILE A 113 0.38 -11.72 7.44
CA ILE A 113 -0.80 -11.98 6.61
C ILE A 113 -0.33 -12.01 5.15
N PRO A 114 0.17 -13.16 4.66
CA PRO A 114 0.70 -13.26 3.30
C PRO A 114 -0.42 -13.11 2.28
N LEU A 115 -0.49 -11.91 1.68
CA LEU A 115 -1.62 -11.52 0.83
C LEU A 115 -1.71 -12.33 -0.47
N LEU A 116 -0.58 -12.75 -1.04
CA LEU A 116 -0.49 -13.47 -2.32
C LEU A 116 0.23 -14.83 -2.21
N ALA A 117 0.39 -15.38 -0.99
CA ALA A 117 1.00 -16.69 -0.82
C ALA A 117 0.20 -17.78 -1.56
N ASP A 118 0.92 -18.78 -2.06
CA ASP A 118 0.37 -19.96 -2.74
C ASP A 118 -0.52 -19.64 -3.94
N ASP A 119 -0.29 -18.48 -4.58
CA ASP A 119 -1.04 -18.10 -5.76
C ASP A 119 -0.27 -18.44 -7.05
N PRO A 120 -0.63 -19.54 -7.73
CA PRO A 120 -0.04 -19.91 -9.00
C PRO A 120 -0.59 -19.08 -10.17
N THR A 121 -1.59 -18.20 -9.93
CA THR A 121 -2.30 -17.49 -10.99
C THR A 121 -1.36 -16.50 -11.69
N PRO A 122 -1.12 -16.66 -13.00
CA PRO A 122 -0.36 -15.67 -13.73
C PRO A 122 -1.16 -14.38 -13.82
N HIS A 123 -0.60 -13.29 -13.31
CA HIS A 123 -1.24 -11.99 -13.39
C HIS A 123 -0.86 -11.29 -14.70
N SER A 124 -1.84 -10.65 -15.35
CA SER A 124 -1.60 -9.78 -16.51
C SER A 124 -1.06 -8.42 -16.05
N GLY A 125 0.17 -8.40 -15.54
CA GLY A 125 0.79 -7.20 -14.99
C GLY A 125 0.21 -6.74 -13.65
N LEU A 126 0.64 -5.55 -13.17
CA LEU A 126 0.26 -5.02 -11.86
C LEU A 126 -1.26 -4.78 -11.74
N ALA A 127 -1.90 -4.24 -12.76
CA ALA A 127 -3.36 -4.04 -12.74
C ALA A 127 -4.13 -5.35 -12.59
N GLY A 128 -3.65 -6.43 -13.23
CA GLY A 128 -4.21 -7.78 -13.06
C GLY A 128 -4.03 -8.30 -11.64
N MET A 129 -2.86 -8.09 -11.05
CA MET A 129 -2.59 -8.47 -9.68
C MET A 129 -3.50 -7.73 -8.68
N TYR A 130 -3.73 -6.43 -8.84
CA TYR A 130 -4.61 -5.68 -7.93
C TYR A 130 -6.06 -6.17 -8.01
N ARG A 131 -6.57 -6.42 -9.23
CA ARG A 131 -7.90 -7.03 -9.39
C ARG A 131 -7.98 -8.40 -8.73
N HIS A 132 -6.94 -9.23 -8.92
CA HIS A 132 -6.88 -10.54 -8.29
C HIS A 132 -6.91 -10.47 -6.75
N VAL A 133 -6.20 -9.52 -6.15
CA VAL A 133 -6.28 -9.30 -4.68
C VAL A 133 -7.72 -9.02 -4.26
N LEU A 134 -8.42 -8.14 -4.96
CA LEU A 134 -9.80 -7.78 -4.64
C LEU A 134 -10.77 -8.95 -4.88
N ASP A 135 -10.55 -9.76 -5.91
CA ASP A 135 -11.46 -10.85 -6.29
C ASP A 135 -11.25 -12.13 -5.48
N ALA A 136 -9.99 -12.45 -5.14
CA ALA A 136 -9.62 -13.77 -4.63
C ALA A 136 -8.98 -13.77 -3.23
N ARG A 137 -8.61 -12.62 -2.69
CA ARG A 137 -7.92 -12.51 -1.38
C ARG A 137 -8.78 -11.86 -0.29
N GLY A 138 -10.10 -11.97 -0.42
CA GLY A 138 -11.04 -11.40 0.55
C GLY A 138 -10.81 -11.86 1.98
N THR A 139 -10.44 -13.13 2.20
CA THR A 139 -10.12 -13.66 3.53
C THR A 139 -8.92 -12.94 4.15
N GLN A 140 -7.83 -12.77 3.39
CA GLN A 140 -6.63 -12.07 3.87
C GLN A 140 -6.91 -10.58 4.14
N LEU A 141 -7.76 -9.95 3.33
CA LEU A 141 -8.19 -8.57 3.57
C LEU A 141 -9.04 -8.46 4.85
N VAL A 142 -9.88 -9.44 5.13
CA VAL A 142 -10.63 -9.55 6.40
C VAL A 142 -9.67 -9.75 7.58
N ASP A 143 -8.65 -10.59 7.43
CA ASP A 143 -7.63 -10.80 8.47
C ASP A 143 -6.90 -9.50 8.80
N VAL A 144 -6.60 -8.64 7.80
CA VAL A 144 -6.05 -7.29 8.03
C VAL A 144 -7.03 -6.44 8.84
N VAL A 145 -8.31 -6.40 8.45
CA VAL A 145 -9.35 -5.65 9.18
C VAL A 145 -9.42 -6.12 10.63
N ARG A 146 -9.49 -7.41 10.87
CA ARG A 146 -9.55 -7.99 12.21
C ARG A 146 -8.29 -7.74 13.02
N ALA A 147 -7.12 -7.78 12.38
CA ALA A 147 -5.86 -7.42 13.04
C ALA A 147 -5.85 -5.97 13.53
N LEU A 148 -6.48 -5.03 12.80
CA LEU A 148 -6.62 -3.64 13.24
C LEU A 148 -7.65 -3.47 14.37
N LEU A 149 -8.62 -4.37 14.48
CA LEU A 149 -9.73 -4.30 15.46
C LEU A 149 -9.42 -4.95 16.80
N VAL A 150 -8.33 -5.71 16.92
CA VAL A 150 -7.95 -6.29 18.21
C VAL A 150 -7.65 -5.20 19.23
N ASP A 151 -7.76 -5.52 20.50
CA ASP A 151 -7.35 -4.59 21.56
C ASP A 151 -5.85 -4.29 21.44
N ASP A 152 -5.50 -3.01 21.51
CA ASP A 152 -4.15 -2.51 21.22
C ASP A 152 -3.65 -2.85 19.80
N GLY A 153 -4.57 -2.96 18.82
CA GLY A 153 -4.24 -3.16 17.41
C GLY A 153 -3.73 -1.90 16.69
N LEU A 154 -3.95 -0.73 17.28
CA LEU A 154 -3.56 0.58 16.73
C LEU A 154 -2.76 1.38 17.77
N PRO A 155 -1.81 2.23 17.38
CA PRO A 155 -1.37 2.48 15.99
C PRO A 155 -0.71 1.26 15.33
N ALA A 156 -0.97 1.07 14.03
CA ALA A 156 -0.44 -0.03 13.24
C ALA A 156 0.33 0.43 12.01
N ILE A 157 1.29 -0.39 11.56
CA ILE A 157 1.97 -0.22 10.28
C ILE A 157 1.72 -1.45 9.40
N ILE A 158 1.27 -1.21 8.17
CA ILE A 158 1.06 -2.24 7.16
C ILE A 158 2.19 -2.15 6.13
N GLY A 159 2.90 -3.27 5.90
CA GLY A 159 4.04 -3.30 4.99
C GLY A 159 4.08 -4.55 4.10
N CYS A 160 4.86 -4.44 3.02
CA CYS A 160 5.28 -5.57 2.20
C CYS A 160 6.75 -5.35 1.79
N ALA A 161 7.24 -5.90 0.68
CA ALA A 161 8.64 -5.68 0.25
C ALA A 161 8.90 -4.19 -0.08
N ALA A 162 8.15 -3.62 -1.03
CA ALA A 162 8.31 -2.21 -1.43
C ALA A 162 7.29 -1.26 -0.75
N GLY A 163 6.31 -1.77 -0.02
CA GLY A 163 5.24 -0.94 0.52
C GLY A 163 4.37 -0.28 -0.54
N LYS A 164 4.41 -0.78 -1.78
CA LYS A 164 3.78 -0.21 -2.96
C LYS A 164 2.52 -0.97 -3.37
N ASP A 165 2.67 -2.21 -3.80
CA ASP A 165 1.61 -2.97 -4.48
C ASP A 165 0.66 -3.65 -3.49
N ARG A 166 1.09 -4.69 -2.78
CA ARG A 166 0.28 -5.39 -1.76
C ARG A 166 -0.20 -4.42 -0.68
N THR A 167 0.70 -3.61 -0.18
CA THR A 167 0.40 -2.54 0.78
C THR A 167 -0.54 -1.50 0.16
N GLY A 168 -0.29 -1.09 -1.08
CA GLY A 168 -1.08 -0.09 -1.79
C GLY A 168 -2.54 -0.48 -1.95
N VAL A 169 -2.83 -1.69 -2.44
CA VAL A 169 -4.22 -2.15 -2.63
C VAL A 169 -4.92 -2.35 -1.29
N THR A 170 -4.21 -2.81 -0.26
CA THR A 170 -4.77 -2.99 1.09
C THR A 170 -5.10 -1.65 1.73
N VAL A 171 -4.19 -0.68 1.68
CA VAL A 171 -4.41 0.67 2.22
C VAL A 171 -5.49 1.40 1.42
N ALA A 172 -5.52 1.27 0.09
CA ALA A 172 -6.58 1.85 -0.74
C ALA A 172 -7.97 1.33 -0.35
N LEU A 173 -8.10 0.02 -0.07
CA LEU A 173 -9.34 -0.57 0.44
C LEU A 173 -9.77 0.06 1.77
N LEU A 174 -8.85 0.27 2.71
CA LEU A 174 -9.13 0.89 4.01
C LEU A 174 -9.51 2.37 3.87
N LEU A 175 -8.81 3.11 3.01
CA LEU A 175 -9.12 4.51 2.74
C LEU A 175 -10.48 4.67 2.03
N ASP A 176 -10.81 3.80 1.07
CA ASP A 176 -12.13 3.78 0.43
C ASP A 176 -13.25 3.43 1.45
N LEU A 177 -12.99 2.51 2.37
CA LEU A 177 -13.93 2.17 3.45
C LEU A 177 -14.31 3.37 4.31
N VAL A 178 -13.34 4.20 4.67
CA VAL A 178 -13.59 5.42 5.47
C VAL A 178 -14.05 6.61 4.63
N GLY A 179 -14.12 6.45 3.31
CA GLY A 179 -14.65 7.43 2.37
C GLY A 179 -13.70 8.55 2.00
N VAL A 180 -12.40 8.26 1.96
CA VAL A 180 -11.39 9.16 1.36
C VAL A 180 -11.67 9.29 -0.14
N PRO A 181 -11.61 10.50 -0.72
CA PRO A 181 -11.77 10.71 -2.16
C PRO A 181 -10.76 9.90 -2.97
N ARG A 182 -11.20 9.40 -4.13
CA ARG A 182 -10.40 8.47 -4.95
C ARG A 182 -9.13 9.07 -5.51
N ASP A 183 -9.17 10.31 -5.91
CA ASP A 183 -8.01 11.08 -6.34
C ASP A 183 -6.93 11.11 -5.24
N VAL A 184 -7.34 11.33 -3.99
CA VAL A 184 -6.44 11.32 -2.82
C VAL A 184 -5.85 9.92 -2.59
N ILE A 185 -6.64 8.85 -2.73
CA ILE A 185 -6.15 7.46 -2.61
C ILE A 185 -5.14 7.15 -3.72
N ILE A 186 -5.42 7.58 -4.95
CA ILE A 186 -4.54 7.40 -6.10
C ILE A 186 -3.24 8.17 -5.91
N ASP A 187 -3.31 9.41 -5.42
CA ASP A 187 -2.14 10.24 -5.15
C ASP A 187 -1.27 9.64 -4.02
N ASP A 188 -1.88 9.14 -2.93
CA ASP A 188 -1.13 8.42 -1.89
C ASP A 188 -0.39 7.21 -2.47
N TYR A 189 -1.03 6.41 -3.31
CA TYR A 189 -0.38 5.28 -3.95
C TYR A 189 0.81 5.73 -4.82
N ALA A 190 0.62 6.77 -5.63
CA ALA A 190 1.62 7.28 -6.57
C ALA A 190 2.86 7.87 -5.87
N LEU A 191 2.75 8.31 -4.60
CA LEU A 191 3.89 8.76 -3.80
C LEU A 191 4.99 7.71 -3.67
N SER A 192 4.67 6.43 -3.76
CA SER A 192 5.65 5.35 -3.60
C SER A 192 6.79 5.48 -4.62
N ALA A 193 6.51 5.85 -5.88
CA ALA A 193 7.54 6.08 -6.90
C ALA A 193 8.52 7.20 -6.50
N ARG A 194 8.05 8.25 -5.84
CA ARG A 194 8.91 9.38 -5.42
C ARG A 194 9.90 8.98 -4.34
N TYR A 195 9.48 8.14 -3.39
CA TYR A 195 10.35 7.71 -2.30
C TYR A 195 11.40 6.69 -2.76
N PHE A 196 11.13 5.94 -3.84
CA PHE A 196 12.12 5.07 -4.47
C PHE A 196 13.03 5.77 -5.46
N ALA A 197 12.61 6.88 -6.07
CA ALA A 197 13.41 7.66 -7.02
C ALA A 197 14.54 8.47 -6.37
N SER A 198 14.66 8.49 -5.05
CA SER A 198 15.73 9.20 -4.35
C SER A 198 17.10 8.59 -4.70
N PRO A 199 18.14 9.41 -4.99
CA PRO A 199 19.48 8.94 -5.37
C PRO A 199 20.18 8.05 -4.32
N VAL A 200 19.69 8.03 -3.10
CA VAL A 200 20.17 7.12 -2.03
C VAL A 200 19.68 5.68 -2.22
N ALA A 201 18.81 5.46 -3.19
CA ALA A 201 18.02 4.23 -3.35
C ALA A 201 18.55 3.25 -4.39
N HIS A 202 19.83 3.27 -4.75
CA HIS A 202 20.44 2.19 -5.54
C HIS A 202 20.67 0.95 -4.66
N ILE A 203 19.60 0.26 -4.31
CA ILE A 203 19.68 -1.16 -3.99
C ILE A 203 19.07 -1.87 -5.21
N GLU A 204 19.88 -2.67 -5.88
CA GLU A 204 19.42 -3.73 -6.75
C GLU A 204 18.50 -4.62 -5.88
N LEU A 205 17.22 -4.45 -6.04
CA LEU A 205 16.26 -5.39 -5.52
C LEU A 205 16.30 -6.56 -6.49
N ASP A 206 17.21 -7.50 -6.22
CA ASP A 206 17.26 -8.77 -6.92
C ASP A 206 15.86 -9.38 -6.87
N ASP A 207 15.29 -9.36 -8.04
CA ASP A 207 14.32 -10.27 -8.59
C ASP A 207 13.28 -10.84 -7.61
N TRP A 208 12.15 -10.16 -7.56
CA TRP A 208 11.00 -10.95 -7.28
C TRP A 208 10.50 -11.61 -8.57
N ARG A 209 10.88 -12.89 -8.78
CA ARG A 209 10.45 -13.77 -9.88
C ARG A 209 10.34 -13.06 -11.23
N SER A 210 11.46 -12.53 -11.74
CA SER A 210 11.65 -11.99 -13.07
C SER A 210 10.88 -10.73 -13.47
N GLY A 211 10.22 -10.06 -12.54
CA GLY A 211 9.76 -8.71 -12.78
C GLY A 211 10.79 -7.74 -12.25
N SER A 212 11.52 -7.03 -13.08
CA SER A 212 12.13 -5.77 -12.72
C SER A 212 11.22 -5.09 -11.71
N LEU A 213 11.68 -4.82 -10.49
CA LEU A 213 10.93 -4.00 -9.56
C LEU A 213 10.70 -2.67 -10.27
N VAL A 214 9.53 -2.54 -10.88
CA VAL A 214 9.12 -1.29 -11.49
C VAL A 214 8.96 -0.35 -10.31
N VAL A 215 9.99 0.48 -10.12
CA VAL A 215 10.05 1.53 -9.09
C VAL A 215 8.88 2.49 -9.25
N ASP A 216 8.28 2.46 -10.43
CA ASP A 216 7.16 3.29 -10.81
C ASP A 216 5.84 2.83 -10.17
N SER A 217 5.02 3.77 -9.75
CA SER A 217 3.66 3.55 -9.25
C SER A 217 2.66 4.36 -10.07
N PRO A 218 2.39 3.95 -11.33
CA PRO A 218 1.50 4.67 -12.21
C PRO A 218 0.10 4.80 -11.61
N PRO A 219 -0.43 6.03 -11.48
CA PRO A 219 -1.74 6.30 -10.87
C PRO A 219 -2.88 5.50 -11.49
N GLU A 220 -2.80 5.22 -12.79
CA GLU A 220 -3.79 4.48 -13.55
C GLU A 220 -4.01 3.04 -13.06
N PHE A 221 -3.02 2.41 -12.45
CA PHE A 221 -3.19 1.07 -11.91
C PHE A 221 -4.08 1.07 -10.68
N MET A 222 -3.89 2.05 -9.78
CA MET A 222 -4.75 2.20 -8.62
C MET A 222 -6.14 2.69 -9.02
N ALA A 223 -6.26 3.61 -9.98
CA ALA A 223 -7.53 4.05 -10.54
C ALA A 223 -8.33 2.86 -11.11
N SER A 224 -7.67 1.99 -11.89
CA SER A 224 -8.29 0.77 -12.42
C SER A 224 -8.73 -0.19 -11.31
N ALA A 225 -7.94 -0.35 -10.24
CA ALA A 225 -8.29 -1.21 -9.10
C ALA A 225 -9.52 -0.69 -8.35
N LEU A 226 -9.60 0.62 -8.10
CA LEU A 226 -10.73 1.25 -7.43
C LEU A 226 -12.01 1.20 -8.29
N THR A 227 -11.89 1.37 -9.61
CA THR A 227 -13.01 1.18 -10.54
C THR A 227 -13.52 -0.26 -10.49
N HIS A 228 -12.60 -1.24 -10.55
CA HIS A 228 -12.96 -2.66 -10.44
C HIS A 228 -13.62 -2.99 -9.09
N LEU A 229 -13.15 -2.40 -8.00
CA LEU A 229 -13.73 -2.56 -6.67
C LEU A 229 -15.21 -2.12 -6.65
N ASP A 230 -15.56 -1.02 -7.32
CA ASP A 230 -16.96 -0.58 -7.42
C ASP A 230 -17.79 -1.47 -8.31
N GLU A 231 -17.33 -1.67 -9.54
CA GLU A 231 -18.10 -2.37 -10.56
C GLU A 231 -18.35 -3.83 -10.18
N ARG A 232 -17.36 -4.48 -9.59
CA ARG A 232 -17.41 -5.90 -9.27
C ARG A 232 -17.93 -6.20 -7.88
N HIS A 233 -17.61 -5.35 -6.90
CA HIS A 233 -17.89 -5.62 -5.48
C HIS A 233 -18.83 -4.59 -4.84
N GLY A 234 -19.04 -3.43 -5.48
CA GLY A 234 -19.86 -2.35 -4.94
C GLY A 234 -19.21 -1.59 -3.80
N GLY A 235 -17.85 -1.50 -3.82
CA GLY A 235 -17.03 -0.79 -2.85
C GLY A 235 -16.50 -1.68 -1.71
N SER A 236 -15.60 -1.09 -0.92
CA SER A 236 -14.87 -1.78 0.16
C SER A 236 -15.79 -2.39 1.21
N ARG A 237 -16.82 -1.68 1.65
CA ARG A 237 -17.76 -2.16 2.68
C ARG A 237 -18.45 -3.45 2.23
N ARG A 238 -18.93 -3.50 0.99
CA ARG A 238 -19.62 -4.69 0.46
C ARG A 238 -18.66 -5.84 0.25
N LEU A 239 -17.45 -5.58 -0.23
CA LEU A 239 -16.42 -6.61 -0.38
C LEU A 239 -16.13 -7.27 0.98
N LEU A 240 -15.84 -6.48 2.01
CA LEU A 240 -15.50 -6.98 3.35
C LEU A 240 -16.69 -7.70 4.00
N HIS A 241 -17.89 -7.17 3.86
CA HIS A 241 -19.12 -7.79 4.36
C HIS A 241 -19.37 -9.16 3.71
N LYS A 242 -19.18 -9.27 2.38
CA LYS A 242 -19.26 -10.56 1.65
C LYS A 242 -18.32 -11.62 2.20
N HIS A 243 -17.18 -11.22 2.77
CA HIS A 243 -16.19 -12.11 3.36
C HIS A 243 -16.30 -12.22 4.89
N GLY A 244 -17.43 -11.80 5.48
CA GLY A 244 -17.80 -12.08 6.85
C GLY A 244 -17.37 -11.03 7.89
N VAL A 245 -17.07 -9.80 7.48
CA VAL A 245 -16.94 -8.67 8.41
C VAL A 245 -18.33 -8.09 8.65
N THR A 246 -18.72 -7.95 9.91
CA THR A 246 -20.01 -7.37 10.29
C THR A 246 -20.04 -5.86 10.14
N ASP A 247 -21.23 -5.27 10.01
CA ASP A 247 -21.38 -3.82 9.97
C ASP A 247 -20.82 -3.15 11.24
N GLY A 248 -21.02 -3.75 12.41
CA GLY A 248 -20.47 -3.27 13.67
C GLY A 248 -18.94 -3.25 13.70
N GLU A 249 -18.27 -4.27 13.12
CA GLU A 249 -16.81 -4.28 12.95
C GLU A 249 -16.35 -3.18 12.00
N LEU A 250 -17.06 -2.98 10.89
CA LEU A 250 -16.72 -1.94 9.91
C LEU A 250 -16.91 -0.54 10.48
N ASP A 251 -18.00 -0.29 11.19
CA ASP A 251 -18.28 1.00 11.83
C ASP A 251 -17.24 1.30 12.91
N ARG A 252 -16.88 0.31 13.74
CA ARG A 252 -15.81 0.44 14.73
C ARG A 252 -14.47 0.77 14.08
N LEU A 253 -14.13 0.13 12.94
CA LEU A 253 -12.90 0.43 12.22
C LEU A 253 -12.90 1.86 11.67
N VAL A 254 -14.03 2.32 11.11
CA VAL A 254 -14.19 3.72 10.65
C VAL A 254 -13.97 4.69 11.80
N GLU A 255 -14.55 4.46 12.97
CA GLU A 255 -14.36 5.30 14.15
C GLU A 255 -12.92 5.34 14.64
N LEU A 256 -12.23 4.20 14.63
CA LEU A 256 -10.83 4.09 15.03
C LEU A 256 -9.89 4.82 14.07
N LEU A 257 -10.16 4.71 12.77
CA LEU A 257 -9.30 5.28 11.73
C LEU A 257 -9.58 6.75 11.41
N THR A 258 -10.69 7.31 11.89
CA THR A 258 -11.08 8.69 11.57
C THR A 258 -11.37 9.52 12.80
N GLU A 259 -11.33 10.84 12.64
CA GLU A 259 -11.69 11.85 13.65
C GLU A 259 -12.45 12.99 12.97
N PRO A 260 -13.22 13.80 13.72
CA PRO A 260 -13.82 15.04 13.17
C PRO A 260 -12.73 15.90 12.52
N ASP A 261 -13.00 16.45 11.34
CA ASP A 261 -12.08 17.39 10.72
C ASP A 261 -12.22 18.74 11.41
N PRO A 262 -11.16 19.32 12.02
CA PRO A 262 -11.24 20.62 12.68
C PRO A 262 -11.48 21.78 11.70
N ALA A 263 -11.38 21.55 10.39
CA ALA A 263 -11.62 22.52 9.34
C ALA A 263 -12.99 22.36 8.66
N ALA A 264 -13.82 21.39 9.09
CA ALA A 264 -15.13 21.12 8.52
C ALA A 264 -16.24 22.03 9.07
#